data_cf2df817fe271a6d089f3c314b132ebf
#
_entry.id   cf2df817fe271a6d089f3c314b132ebf
#
_cell.length_a   1.000
_cell.length_b   1.000
_cell.length_c   1.000
_cell.angle_alpha   90.00
_cell.angle_beta   90.00
_cell.angle_gamma   90.00
#
_symmetry.space_group_name_H-M   'P 1'
#
loop_
_entity.id
_entity.type
_entity.pdbx_description
1 polymer ?
#
loop_
_entity_poly.entity_id
_entity_poly.type
_entity_poly.pdbx_seq_one_letter_code
_entity_poly.pdbx_strand_id
1 'polypeptide(L)'
;MMAFMIATLTACSLNFGLFEAGYRFNGSNIDYSKTKTIQIVEFPNRAAYIWPPMAGIFNGKLKDEFASHTKLQQVRRNGDLQIVGEITQYQQRNKAVSAEGSSSMVELTMTVNVRFTNNVKHEEDFERQFSSSKSYDSRLNLNSVQEDLVTEMTDDIVDQIFNATVANW
;
A
#
# COMPACT_ATOMS: atom_id res chain seq x y z
N MET A 1 64.84 -49.13 -8.24
CA MET A 1 63.51 -49.10 -8.90
C MET A 1 62.63 -48.23 -8.02
N MET A 2 62.47 -46.96 -8.40
CA MET A 2 61.61 -45.99 -7.68
C MET A 2 60.25 -45.96 -8.41
N ALA A 3 59.19 -46.32 -7.73
CA ALA A 3 57.81 -46.18 -8.23
C ALA A 3 57.27 -44.82 -7.82
N PHE A 4 57.00 -44.00 -8.83
CA PHE A 4 56.37 -42.67 -8.64
C PHE A 4 54.85 -42.86 -8.54
N MET A 5 54.30 -42.56 -7.38
CA MET A 5 52.87 -42.60 -7.13
C MET A 5 52.28 -41.23 -7.44
N ILE A 6 51.58 -41.07 -8.56
CA ILE A 6 50.89 -39.86 -8.95
C ILE A 6 49.55 -39.82 -8.23
N ALA A 7 49.41 -38.93 -7.24
CA ALA A 7 48.15 -38.65 -6.60
C ALA A 7 47.35 -37.66 -7.46
N THR A 8 46.27 -38.09 -8.06
CA THR A 8 45.30 -37.23 -8.77
C THR A 8 44.39 -36.55 -7.75
N LEU A 9 44.56 -35.27 -7.57
CA LEU A 9 43.62 -34.41 -6.84
C LEU A 9 42.40 -34.12 -7.72
N THR A 10 41.32 -34.82 -7.43
CA THR A 10 39.99 -34.45 -7.95
C THR A 10 39.48 -33.22 -7.22
N ALA A 11 39.56 -32.08 -7.88
CA ALA A 11 38.94 -30.85 -7.41
C ALA A 11 37.43 -30.97 -7.53
N CYS A 12 36.76 -31.16 -6.39
CA CYS A 12 35.31 -31.07 -6.26
C CYS A 12 34.92 -29.60 -6.36
N SER A 13 34.48 -29.14 -7.53
CA SER A 13 33.90 -27.82 -7.71
C SER A 13 32.52 -27.81 -7.02
N LEU A 14 32.48 -27.30 -5.78
CA LEU A 14 31.25 -26.93 -5.12
C LEU A 14 30.66 -25.71 -5.85
N ASN A 15 29.72 -26.02 -6.76
CA ASN A 15 28.84 -25.01 -7.34
C ASN A 15 27.92 -24.52 -6.22
N PHE A 16 28.37 -23.48 -5.51
CA PHE A 16 27.54 -22.73 -4.57
C PHE A 16 26.60 -21.88 -5.42
N GLY A 17 25.49 -22.47 -5.84
CA GLY A 17 24.37 -21.72 -6.42
C GLY A 17 23.95 -20.68 -5.39
N LEU A 18 24.31 -19.43 -5.65
CA LEU A 18 23.75 -18.28 -4.98
C LEU A 18 22.22 -18.33 -5.25
N PHE A 19 21.49 -18.86 -4.26
CA PHE A 19 20.08 -18.58 -4.16
C PHE A 19 19.98 -17.09 -3.90
N GLU A 20 19.86 -16.30 -4.96
CA GLU A 20 19.22 -15.02 -4.86
C GLU A 20 17.78 -15.31 -4.41
N ALA A 21 17.59 -15.28 -3.10
CA ALA A 21 16.28 -15.12 -2.52
C ALA A 21 15.83 -13.69 -2.87
N GLY A 22 15.52 -13.48 -4.14
CA GLY A 22 14.71 -12.37 -4.56
C GLY A 22 13.38 -12.53 -3.81
N TYR A 23 13.17 -11.70 -2.81
CA TYR A 23 11.85 -11.49 -2.22
C TYR A 23 10.93 -11.02 -3.34
N ARG A 24 10.40 -11.98 -4.08
CA ARG A 24 9.25 -11.73 -4.93
C ARG A 24 8.06 -11.67 -3.98
N PHE A 25 7.67 -10.47 -3.64
CA PHE A 25 6.32 -10.20 -3.16
C PHE A 25 5.33 -10.57 -4.27
N ASN A 26 5.13 -11.85 -4.50
CA ASN A 26 4.00 -12.37 -5.26
C ASN A 26 2.85 -12.59 -4.27
N GLY A 27 2.49 -11.54 -3.58
CA GLY A 27 1.58 -11.60 -2.49
C GLY A 27 0.13 -11.35 -2.84
N SER A 28 -0.36 -11.66 -4.03
CA SER A 28 -1.80 -11.68 -4.21
C SER A 28 -2.29 -13.12 -4.08
N ASN A 29 -3.09 -13.38 -3.05
CA ASN A 29 -3.74 -14.69 -2.83
C ASN A 29 -4.97 -14.89 -3.73
N ILE A 30 -5.01 -14.16 -4.86
CA ILE A 30 -6.13 -14.18 -5.79
C ILE A 30 -6.04 -15.43 -6.67
N ASP A 31 -7.12 -16.22 -6.68
CA ASP A 31 -7.31 -17.25 -7.69
C ASP A 31 -7.69 -16.60 -9.04
N TYR A 32 -6.69 -16.24 -9.85
CA TYR A 32 -6.89 -15.63 -11.16
C TYR A 32 -7.65 -16.51 -12.17
N SER A 33 -7.91 -17.78 -11.87
CA SER A 33 -8.76 -18.62 -12.69
C SER A 33 -10.24 -18.23 -12.57
N LYS A 34 -10.64 -17.70 -11.41
CA LYS A 34 -12.01 -17.33 -11.05
C LYS A 34 -12.21 -15.81 -10.96
N THR A 35 -11.20 -15.09 -10.49
CA THR A 35 -11.25 -13.64 -10.24
C THR A 35 -10.35 -12.93 -11.24
N LYS A 36 -10.94 -12.25 -12.22
CA LYS A 36 -10.22 -11.62 -13.33
C LYS A 36 -10.37 -10.11 -13.37
N THR A 37 -11.40 -9.59 -12.74
CA THR A 37 -11.78 -8.18 -12.87
C THR A 37 -11.92 -7.52 -11.52
N ILE A 38 -11.61 -6.21 -11.47
CA ILE A 38 -11.80 -5.37 -10.29
C ILE A 38 -12.51 -4.07 -10.69
N GLN A 39 -13.51 -3.70 -9.92
CA GLN A 39 -14.15 -2.40 -9.98
C GLN A 39 -13.68 -1.54 -8.82
N ILE A 40 -13.02 -0.43 -9.10
CA ILE A 40 -12.66 0.59 -8.12
C ILE A 40 -13.55 1.81 -8.38
N VAL A 41 -14.49 2.06 -7.46
CA VAL A 41 -15.36 3.24 -7.50
C VAL A 41 -14.59 4.43 -6.95
N GLU A 42 -14.78 5.61 -7.54
CA GLU A 42 -14.11 6.82 -7.08
C GLU A 42 -14.52 7.18 -5.65
N PHE A 43 -13.51 7.48 -4.84
CA PHE A 43 -13.64 7.88 -3.44
C PHE A 43 -13.85 9.39 -3.37
N PRO A 44 -15.05 9.86 -3.01
CA PRO A 44 -15.28 11.27 -2.79
C PRO A 44 -14.62 11.73 -1.47
N ASN A 45 -14.22 12.99 -1.42
CA ASN A 45 -13.82 13.61 -0.16
C ASN A 45 -15.08 14.09 0.58
N ARG A 46 -15.36 13.49 1.74
CA ARG A 46 -16.44 13.84 2.68
C ARG A 46 -15.91 14.42 3.99
N ALA A 47 -14.61 14.65 4.11
CA ALA A 47 -14.03 15.27 5.28
C ALA A 47 -14.54 16.71 5.47
N ALA A 48 -14.53 17.18 6.70
CA ALA A 48 -14.96 18.55 7.04
C ALA A 48 -14.10 19.64 6.36
N TYR A 49 -12.78 19.36 6.23
CA TYR A 49 -11.87 20.21 5.46
C TYR A 49 -11.62 19.58 4.08
N ILE A 50 -11.94 20.32 3.04
CA ILE A 50 -11.81 19.87 1.66
C ILE A 50 -10.61 20.55 1.02
N TRP A 51 -9.59 19.73 0.70
CA TRP A 51 -8.52 20.12 -0.21
C TRP A 51 -8.76 19.47 -1.58
N PRO A 52 -9.07 20.25 -2.63
CA PRO A 52 -9.57 19.69 -3.89
C PRO A 52 -8.69 18.63 -4.56
N PRO A 53 -7.35 18.72 -4.54
CA PRO A 53 -6.50 17.71 -5.17
C PRO A 53 -6.52 16.34 -4.50
N MET A 54 -6.88 16.26 -3.22
CA MET A 54 -6.77 15.03 -2.41
C MET A 54 -7.48 13.82 -3.02
N ALA A 55 -8.74 14.00 -3.43
CA ALA A 55 -9.51 12.90 -4.01
C ALA A 55 -8.88 12.39 -5.32
N GLY A 56 -8.34 13.30 -6.13
CA GLY A 56 -7.63 12.94 -7.37
C GLY A 56 -6.37 12.14 -7.10
N ILE A 57 -5.53 12.59 -6.16
CA ILE A 57 -4.30 11.90 -5.74
C ILE A 57 -4.64 10.50 -5.22
N PHE A 58 -5.61 10.40 -4.30
CA PHE A 58 -6.01 9.14 -3.70
C PHE A 58 -6.52 8.13 -4.74
N ASN A 59 -7.48 8.56 -5.57
CA ASN A 59 -8.07 7.69 -6.58
C ASN A 59 -7.06 7.25 -7.65
N GLY A 60 -6.14 8.13 -8.04
CA GLY A 60 -5.06 7.81 -8.97
C GLY A 60 -4.17 6.72 -8.41
N LYS A 61 -3.59 6.94 -7.23
CA LYS A 61 -2.68 5.98 -6.58
C LYS A 61 -3.35 4.64 -6.28
N LEU A 62 -4.60 4.64 -5.82
CA LEU A 62 -5.33 3.39 -5.58
C LEU A 62 -5.49 2.56 -6.86
N LYS A 63 -5.87 3.20 -7.97
CA LYS A 63 -6.01 2.51 -9.27
C LYS A 63 -4.66 2.01 -9.79
N ASP A 64 -3.61 2.82 -9.65
CA ASP A 64 -2.26 2.50 -10.11
C ASP A 64 -1.66 1.33 -9.32
N GLU A 65 -1.91 1.26 -8.00
CA GLU A 65 -1.45 0.16 -7.15
C GLU A 65 -2.00 -1.18 -7.63
N PHE A 66 -3.33 -1.27 -7.84
CA PHE A 66 -3.96 -2.50 -8.33
C PHE A 66 -3.57 -2.84 -9.77
N ALA A 67 -3.37 -1.84 -10.64
CA ALA A 67 -2.93 -2.06 -12.01
C ALA A 67 -1.50 -2.58 -12.10
N SER A 68 -0.62 -2.11 -11.21
CA SER A 68 0.81 -2.43 -11.23
C SER A 68 1.13 -3.76 -10.54
N HIS A 69 0.39 -4.09 -9.46
CA HIS A 69 0.72 -5.22 -8.58
C HIS A 69 -0.25 -6.40 -8.71
N THR A 70 -1.25 -6.33 -9.59
CA THR A 70 -2.16 -7.45 -9.87
C THR A 70 -2.32 -7.69 -11.38
N LYS A 71 -2.86 -8.87 -11.72
CA LYS A 71 -3.28 -9.20 -13.10
C LYS A 71 -4.76 -8.91 -13.34
N LEU A 72 -5.42 -8.20 -12.41
CA LEU A 72 -6.83 -7.88 -12.49
C LEU A 72 -7.07 -6.81 -13.55
N GLN A 73 -8.07 -7.04 -14.40
CA GLN A 73 -8.52 -6.04 -15.34
C GLN A 73 -9.47 -5.06 -14.63
N GLN A 74 -9.14 -3.78 -14.64
CA GLN A 74 -10.02 -2.76 -14.09
C GLN A 74 -11.23 -2.54 -14.99
N VAL A 75 -12.42 -2.63 -14.40
CA VAL A 75 -13.71 -2.47 -15.10
C VAL A 75 -14.55 -1.39 -14.41
N ARG A 76 -15.46 -0.77 -15.19
CA ARG A 76 -16.33 0.29 -14.66
C ARG A 76 -17.53 -0.24 -13.87
N ARG A 77 -17.98 -1.46 -14.14
CA ARG A 77 -19.14 -2.09 -13.52
C ARG A 77 -18.97 -3.61 -13.46
N ASN A 78 -19.63 -4.23 -12.49
CA ASN A 78 -19.72 -5.69 -12.37
C ASN A 78 -18.35 -6.39 -12.33
N GLY A 79 -17.39 -5.84 -11.56
CA GLY A 79 -16.13 -6.51 -11.29
C GLY A 79 -16.33 -7.73 -10.38
N ASP A 80 -15.48 -8.75 -10.54
CA ASP A 80 -15.42 -9.88 -9.62
C ASP A 80 -15.06 -9.41 -8.21
N LEU A 81 -14.16 -8.43 -8.12
CA LEU A 81 -13.88 -7.67 -6.91
C LEU A 81 -14.41 -6.25 -7.04
N GLN A 82 -14.89 -5.70 -5.94
CA GLN A 82 -15.37 -4.32 -5.89
C GLN A 82 -14.80 -3.59 -4.67
N ILE A 83 -14.26 -2.42 -4.90
CA ILE A 83 -13.80 -1.50 -3.87
C ILE A 83 -14.58 -0.20 -3.99
N VAL A 84 -15.26 0.17 -2.90
CA VAL A 84 -16.06 1.39 -2.77
C VAL A 84 -15.68 2.05 -1.46
N GLY A 85 -15.64 3.36 -1.42
CA GLY A 85 -15.39 4.05 -0.16
C GLY A 85 -15.42 5.56 -0.28
N GLU A 86 -15.00 6.22 0.78
CA GLU A 86 -14.95 7.67 0.88
C GLU A 86 -13.86 8.13 1.84
N ILE A 87 -13.29 9.30 1.62
CA ILE A 87 -12.39 9.96 2.56
C ILE A 87 -13.26 10.64 3.61
N THR A 88 -13.24 10.10 4.84
CA THR A 88 -14.14 10.54 5.93
C THR A 88 -13.53 11.60 6.81
N GLN A 89 -12.20 11.64 6.92
CA GLN A 89 -11.51 12.55 7.82
C GLN A 89 -10.22 13.06 7.18
N TYR A 90 -10.01 14.37 7.35
CA TYR A 90 -8.76 15.05 7.06
C TYR A 90 -8.65 16.21 8.06
N GLN A 91 -7.74 16.09 9.02
CA GLN A 91 -7.66 17.03 10.13
C GLN A 91 -6.24 17.22 10.63
N GLN A 92 -6.00 18.41 11.22
CA GLN A 92 -4.79 18.75 11.94
C GLN A 92 -5.02 18.64 13.44
N ARG A 93 -3.98 18.18 14.15
CA ARG A 93 -3.91 18.24 15.61
C ARG A 93 -2.54 18.74 16.05
N ASN A 94 -2.50 19.64 17.02
CA ASN A 94 -1.24 20.02 17.64
C ASN A 94 -0.77 18.87 18.52
N LYS A 95 0.47 18.40 18.31
CA LYS A 95 1.14 17.52 19.26
C LYS A 95 1.67 18.34 20.42
N ALA A 96 1.53 17.85 21.64
CA ALA A 96 2.06 18.50 22.82
C ALA A 96 3.59 18.68 22.68
N VAL A 97 4.07 19.85 23.10
CA VAL A 97 5.50 20.17 23.16
C VAL A 97 6.17 19.20 24.15
N SER A 98 7.28 18.58 23.76
CA SER A 98 8.11 17.85 24.72
C SER A 98 8.67 18.84 25.74
N ALA A 99 8.87 18.42 26.99
CA ALA A 99 9.33 19.25 28.12
C ALA A 99 10.69 19.93 27.91
N GLU A 100 11.38 19.68 26.82
CA GLU A 100 12.73 20.19 26.49
C GLU A 100 12.71 21.37 25.51
N GLY A 101 11.57 22.02 25.26
CA GLY A 101 11.51 23.26 24.46
C GLY A 101 11.77 23.08 22.97
N SER A 102 11.78 21.88 22.47
CA SER A 102 11.93 21.58 21.04
C SER A 102 10.62 21.77 20.30
N SER A 103 10.70 22.40 19.15
CA SER A 103 9.74 22.61 18.06
C SER A 103 8.36 21.94 18.26
N SER A 104 7.31 22.75 18.34
CA SER A 104 5.95 22.21 18.34
C SER A 104 5.65 21.55 16.99
N MET A 105 5.14 20.33 17.02
CA MET A 105 4.77 19.57 15.85
C MET A 105 3.25 19.60 15.64
N VAL A 106 2.85 19.63 14.40
CA VAL A 106 1.46 19.43 14.00
C VAL A 106 1.32 18.08 13.34
N GLU A 107 0.33 17.32 13.72
CA GLU A 107 -0.02 16.04 13.09
C GLU A 107 -1.19 16.23 12.15
N LEU A 108 -1.00 15.80 10.92
CA LEU A 108 -2.04 15.71 9.91
C LEU A 108 -2.49 14.26 9.81
N THR A 109 -3.81 14.03 9.88
CA THR A 109 -4.41 12.68 9.81
C THR A 109 -5.41 12.61 8.67
N MET A 110 -5.32 11.54 7.89
CA MET A 110 -6.31 11.17 6.87
C MET A 110 -6.92 9.82 7.22
N THR A 111 -8.25 9.71 7.10
CA THR A 111 -9.00 8.46 7.32
C THR A 111 -9.93 8.20 6.14
N VAL A 112 -9.97 6.95 5.71
CA VAL A 112 -10.79 6.48 4.59
C VAL A 112 -11.63 5.32 5.06
N ASN A 113 -12.93 5.34 4.76
CA ASN A 113 -13.81 4.18 4.96
C ASN A 113 -13.85 3.39 3.65
N VAL A 114 -13.64 2.08 3.73
CA VAL A 114 -13.57 1.18 2.57
C VAL A 114 -14.50 0.02 2.77
N ARG A 115 -15.34 -0.24 1.77
CA ARG A 115 -16.10 -1.48 1.62
C ARG A 115 -15.52 -2.28 0.46
N PHE A 116 -15.07 -3.47 0.78
CA PHE A 116 -14.61 -4.46 -0.17
C PHE A 116 -15.65 -5.55 -0.33
N THR A 117 -15.95 -5.92 -1.56
CA THR A 117 -16.86 -7.02 -1.90
C THR A 117 -16.16 -7.95 -2.88
N ASN A 118 -16.12 -9.23 -2.52
CA ASN A 118 -15.64 -10.30 -3.38
C ASN A 118 -16.86 -11.09 -3.91
N ASN A 119 -17.28 -10.81 -5.14
CA ASN A 119 -18.45 -11.47 -5.76
C ASN A 119 -18.20 -12.96 -6.07
N VAL A 120 -16.96 -13.44 -5.97
CA VAL A 120 -16.58 -14.85 -6.14
C VAL A 120 -16.58 -15.58 -4.80
N LYS A 121 -16.22 -14.86 -3.71
CA LYS A 121 -16.08 -15.43 -2.38
C LYS A 121 -16.51 -14.40 -1.31
N HIS A 122 -17.81 -14.34 -1.04
CA HIS A 122 -18.39 -13.35 -0.11
C HIS A 122 -17.90 -13.44 1.33
N GLU A 123 -17.25 -14.54 1.72
CA GLU A 123 -16.63 -14.67 3.03
C GLU A 123 -15.48 -13.70 3.27
N GLU A 124 -14.95 -13.10 2.20
CA GLU A 124 -13.86 -12.12 2.22
C GLU A 124 -14.37 -10.67 2.24
N ASP A 125 -15.68 -10.47 2.20
CA ASP A 125 -16.29 -9.12 2.24
C ASP A 125 -16.00 -8.45 3.58
N PHE A 126 -15.66 -7.17 3.52
CA PHE A 126 -15.49 -6.37 4.73
C PHE A 126 -15.84 -4.90 4.53
N GLU A 127 -16.11 -4.23 5.63
CA GLU A 127 -16.11 -2.76 5.72
C GLU A 127 -15.18 -2.33 6.86
N ARG A 128 -14.19 -1.49 6.52
CA ARG A 128 -13.14 -1.11 7.45
C ARG A 128 -12.65 0.31 7.20
N GLN A 129 -12.20 0.97 8.26
CA GLN A 129 -11.49 2.23 8.17
C GLN A 129 -9.98 2.01 8.13
N PHE A 130 -9.31 2.76 7.27
CA PHE A 130 -7.88 2.85 7.17
C PHE A 130 -7.44 4.28 7.42
N SER A 131 -6.33 4.47 8.10
CA SER A 131 -5.84 5.81 8.41
C SER A 131 -4.33 5.89 8.39
N SER A 132 -3.83 7.07 8.04
CA SER A 132 -2.42 7.42 8.18
C SER A 132 -2.29 8.82 8.76
N SER A 133 -1.19 9.05 9.47
CA SER A 133 -0.86 10.34 10.07
C SER A 133 0.61 10.68 9.83
N LYS A 134 0.86 11.92 9.45
CA LYS A 134 2.21 12.47 9.29
C LYS A 134 2.35 13.73 10.12
N SER A 135 3.55 13.96 10.66
CA SER A 135 3.82 15.14 11.48
C SER A 135 4.74 16.09 10.74
N TYR A 136 4.50 17.38 10.89
CA TYR A 136 5.35 18.43 10.33
C TYR A 136 5.60 19.55 11.36
N ASP A 137 6.63 20.36 11.15
CA ASP A 137 7.00 21.46 12.03
C ASP A 137 5.92 22.55 11.98
N SER A 138 5.40 22.96 13.15
CA SER A 138 4.34 23.99 13.27
C SER A 138 4.74 25.37 12.71
N ARG A 139 6.03 25.62 12.49
CA ARG A 139 6.54 26.84 11.84
C ARG A 139 6.29 26.86 10.34
N LEU A 140 6.05 25.70 9.73
CA LEU A 140 5.75 25.59 8.30
C LEU A 140 4.26 25.88 8.05
N ASN A 141 3.98 26.52 6.92
CA ASN A 141 2.61 26.66 6.46
C ASN A 141 2.15 25.31 5.87
N LEU A 142 0.93 24.86 6.26
CA LEU A 142 0.39 23.61 5.72
C LEU A 142 0.42 23.58 4.19
N ASN A 143 0.06 24.68 3.53
CA ASN A 143 0.02 24.71 2.06
C ASN A 143 1.37 24.39 1.39
N SER A 144 2.48 24.62 2.09
CA SER A 144 3.82 24.33 1.54
C SER A 144 4.23 22.85 1.65
N VAL A 145 3.59 22.08 2.52
CA VAL A 145 3.90 20.66 2.79
C VAL A 145 2.72 19.72 2.54
N GLN A 146 1.56 20.28 2.26
CA GLN A 146 0.29 19.55 2.21
C GLN A 146 0.28 18.47 1.12
N GLU A 147 0.78 18.77 -0.07
CA GLU A 147 0.79 17.83 -1.19
C GLU A 147 1.67 16.62 -0.90
N ASP A 148 2.87 16.86 -0.37
CA ASP A 148 3.80 15.80 -0.02
C ASP A 148 3.22 14.91 1.10
N LEU A 149 2.69 15.53 2.16
CA LEU A 149 2.09 14.80 3.28
C LEU A 149 0.85 13.98 2.87
N VAL A 150 -0.02 14.55 2.02
CA VAL A 150 -1.18 13.83 1.50
C VAL A 150 -0.75 12.69 0.60
N THR A 151 0.28 12.88 -0.21
CA THR A 151 0.84 11.83 -1.06
C THR A 151 1.37 10.67 -0.22
N GLU A 152 2.19 10.95 0.80
CA GLU A 152 2.71 9.91 1.70
C GLU A 152 1.60 9.19 2.49
N MET A 153 0.62 9.93 3.02
CA MET A 153 -0.51 9.31 3.72
C MET A 153 -1.37 8.46 2.79
N THR A 154 -1.51 8.88 1.54
CA THR A 154 -2.22 8.12 0.51
C THR A 154 -1.50 6.81 0.22
N ASP A 155 -0.17 6.83 0.06
CA ASP A 155 0.62 5.63 -0.16
C ASP A 155 0.44 4.64 1.00
N ASP A 156 0.59 5.11 2.25
CA ASP A 156 0.37 4.27 3.43
C ASP A 156 -1.04 3.64 3.47
N ILE A 157 -2.08 4.40 3.13
CA ILE A 157 -3.47 3.90 3.16
C ILE A 157 -3.73 2.94 2.00
N VAL A 158 -3.23 3.24 0.81
CA VAL A 158 -3.37 2.40 -0.38
C VAL A 158 -2.70 1.05 -0.14
N ASP A 159 -1.49 1.03 0.46
CA ASP A 159 -0.80 -0.20 0.84
C ASP A 159 -1.61 -1.02 1.84
N GLN A 160 -2.23 -0.37 2.84
CA GLN A 160 -3.09 -1.05 3.81
C GLN A 160 -4.33 -1.67 3.14
N ILE A 161 -4.97 -0.94 2.21
CA ILE A 161 -6.13 -1.43 1.45
C ILE A 161 -5.72 -2.61 0.57
N PHE A 162 -4.63 -2.49 -0.16
CA PHE A 162 -4.09 -3.54 -1.02
C PHE A 162 -3.82 -4.81 -0.22
N ASN A 163 -3.11 -4.68 0.91
CA ASN A 163 -2.82 -5.81 1.79
C ASN A 163 -4.08 -6.45 2.37
N ALA A 164 -5.08 -5.66 2.74
CA ALA A 164 -6.33 -6.18 3.31
C ALA A 164 -7.23 -6.87 2.26
N THR A 165 -7.11 -6.52 0.97
CA THR A 165 -7.99 -7.02 -0.08
C THR A 165 -7.39 -8.18 -0.86
N VAL A 166 -6.15 -8.05 -1.33
CA VAL A 166 -5.57 -8.99 -2.30
C VAL A 166 -4.28 -9.68 -1.83
N ALA A 167 -3.64 -9.15 -0.81
CA ALA A 167 -2.42 -9.72 -0.23
C ALA A 167 -2.67 -10.38 1.14
N ASN A 168 -3.91 -10.77 1.43
CA ASN A 168 -4.28 -11.35 2.72
C ASN A 168 -3.54 -12.68 2.95
N TRP A 169 -2.75 -12.71 4.01
CA TRP A 169 -1.86 -13.82 4.44
C TRP A 169 -2.60 -14.79 5.33
#